data_81bc19f0a21174d6542e26e02b90ec00
#
_entry.id   81bc19f0a21174d6542e26e02b90ec00
#
_cell.length_a   1.000
_cell.length_b   1.000
_cell.length_c   1.000
_cell.angle_alpha   90.00
_cell.angle_beta   90.00
_cell.angle_gamma   90.00
#
_symmetry.space_group_name_H-M   'P 1'
#
loop_
_entity.id
_entity.type
_entity.pdbx_description
1 polymer ?
#
loop_
_entity_poly.entity_id
_entity_poly.type
_entity_poly.pdbx_seq_one_letter_code
_entity_poly.pdbx_strand_id
1 'polypeptide(L)'
;MNKKNSPNIGHNKKSLLNSPVEHIDIKSFDARKIIEGMSKMSFTSRDTARAAKIYNEMLADKDCSIFLTLAGSTSAGGCMDLYADLVKHNICLLYTSDAADES
;
A
#
# COMPACT_ATOMS: atom_id res chain seq x y z
N MET A 1 28.46 1.19 -15.49
CA MET A 1 27.44 1.76 -14.64
C MET A 1 27.56 3.28 -14.61
N ASN A 2 26.46 3.94 -14.77
CA ASN A 2 26.46 5.39 -14.83
C ASN A 2 26.57 5.99 -13.42
N LYS A 3 27.61 6.76 -13.18
CA LYS A 3 27.81 7.41 -11.89
C LYS A 3 26.73 8.41 -11.53
N LYS A 4 26.01 8.92 -12.53
CA LYS A 4 24.92 9.87 -12.29
C LYS A 4 23.76 9.25 -11.52
N ASN A 5 23.64 7.94 -11.55
CA ASN A 5 22.60 7.24 -10.85
C ASN A 5 23.02 6.79 -9.45
N SER A 6 24.26 7.06 -9.08
CA SER A 6 24.70 6.75 -7.72
C SER A 6 23.97 7.64 -6.74
N PRO A 7 23.39 7.07 -5.69
CA PRO A 7 22.75 7.90 -4.69
C PRO A 7 23.78 8.81 -4.09
N ASN A 8 23.44 10.05 -4.02
CA ASN A 8 24.32 11.06 -3.47
C ASN A 8 24.12 11.08 -1.96
N ILE A 9 24.58 10.02 -1.34
CA ILE A 9 24.50 9.86 0.10
C ILE A 9 25.32 10.97 0.73
N GLY A 10 24.80 11.63 1.72
CA GLY A 10 25.47 12.73 2.32
C GLY A 10 25.09 14.07 1.73
N HIS A 11 24.11 14.07 0.88
CA HIS A 11 23.50 15.30 0.46
C HIS A 11 23.12 16.15 1.64
N ASN A 12 23.15 17.44 1.46
CA ASN A 12 22.76 18.35 2.50
C ASN A 12 21.30 18.14 2.90
N LYS A 13 20.99 18.48 4.13
CA LYS A 13 19.63 18.34 4.67
C LYS A 13 18.61 19.13 3.85
N LYS A 14 19.02 20.23 3.26
CA LYS A 14 18.14 21.08 2.48
C LYS A 14 17.54 20.33 1.30
N SER A 15 18.37 19.56 0.61
CA SER A 15 17.90 18.75 -0.51
C SER A 15 16.89 17.70 -0.05
N LEU A 16 17.16 17.03 1.06
CA LEU A 16 16.27 16.01 1.59
C LEU A 16 14.95 16.59 2.07
N LEU A 17 15.00 17.77 2.70
CA LEU A 17 13.79 18.41 3.20
C LEU A 17 12.90 18.94 2.10
N ASN A 18 13.47 19.19 0.90
CA ASN A 18 12.70 19.66 -0.23
C ASN A 18 12.10 18.52 -1.06
N SER A 19 12.31 17.27 -0.64
CA SER A 19 11.77 16.11 -1.35
C SER A 19 10.56 15.58 -0.59
N PRO A 20 9.35 15.97 -0.96
CA PRO A 20 8.16 15.47 -0.28
C PRO A 20 7.98 13.98 -0.50
N VAL A 21 7.31 13.33 0.43
CA VAL A 21 6.91 11.94 0.27
C VAL A 21 5.83 11.87 -0.82
N GLU A 22 6.05 10.99 -1.79
CA GLU A 22 5.06 10.75 -2.83
C GLU A 22 4.13 9.62 -2.37
N HIS A 23 2.86 9.73 -2.72
CA HIS A 23 1.88 8.73 -2.40
C HIS A 23 1.67 7.81 -3.59
N ILE A 24 1.56 6.52 -3.31
CA ILE A 24 1.40 5.53 -4.37
C ILE A 24 -0.01 5.59 -4.96
N ASP A 25 -0.08 5.55 -6.28
CA ASP A 25 -1.33 5.40 -7.00
C ASP A 25 -1.45 3.96 -7.47
N ILE A 26 -2.17 3.15 -6.71
CA ILE A 26 -2.30 1.72 -7.00
C ILE A 26 -3.04 1.45 -8.31
N LYS A 27 -3.78 2.42 -8.82
CA LYS A 27 -4.50 2.27 -10.08
C LYS A 27 -3.55 2.22 -11.27
N SER A 28 -2.31 2.66 -11.09
CA SER A 28 -1.27 2.65 -12.12
C SER A 28 -0.55 1.31 -12.22
N PHE A 29 -0.84 0.38 -11.36
CA PHE A 29 -0.11 -0.88 -11.28
C PHE A 29 -1.03 -2.08 -11.46
N ASP A 30 -0.47 -3.15 -11.97
CA ASP A 30 -1.14 -4.44 -12.02
C ASP A 30 -0.23 -5.48 -11.39
N ALA A 31 -0.60 -5.92 -10.20
CA ALA A 31 0.18 -6.86 -9.42
C ALA A 31 -0.31 -8.31 -9.54
N ARG A 32 -1.28 -8.59 -10.41
CA ARG A 32 -1.94 -9.91 -10.45
C ARG A 32 -0.95 -11.05 -10.67
N LYS A 33 -0.04 -10.89 -11.62
CA LYS A 33 0.93 -11.95 -11.90
C LYS A 33 1.95 -12.14 -10.78
N ILE A 34 2.30 -11.05 -10.11
CA ILE A 34 3.21 -11.12 -8.97
C ILE A 34 2.54 -11.87 -7.81
N ILE A 35 1.31 -11.53 -7.50
CA ILE A 35 0.54 -12.19 -6.44
C ILE A 35 0.33 -13.67 -6.77
N GLU A 36 0.00 -13.98 -8.02
CA GLU A 36 -0.15 -15.36 -8.45
C GLU A 36 1.16 -16.15 -8.28
N GLY A 37 2.28 -15.55 -8.64
CA GLY A 37 3.59 -16.16 -8.40
C GLY A 37 3.87 -16.39 -6.93
N MET A 38 3.50 -15.43 -6.08
CA MET A 38 3.68 -15.55 -4.64
C MET A 38 2.88 -16.70 -4.04
N SER A 39 1.76 -17.07 -4.63
CA SER A 39 0.96 -18.22 -4.17
C SER A 39 1.72 -19.53 -4.26
N LYS A 40 2.72 -19.59 -5.11
CA LYS A 40 3.55 -20.79 -5.31
C LYS A 40 4.80 -20.77 -4.44
N MET A 41 5.01 -19.72 -3.69
CA MET A 41 6.14 -19.57 -2.78
C MET A 41 5.79 -20.15 -1.41
N SER A 42 6.60 -19.84 -0.41
CA SER A 42 6.43 -20.28 0.96
C SER A 42 6.37 -19.06 1.89
N PHE A 43 6.07 -19.34 3.15
CA PHE A 43 6.08 -18.32 4.22
C PHE A 43 5.15 -17.16 3.92
N THR A 44 5.58 -15.96 4.27
CA THR A 44 4.75 -14.75 4.19
C THR A 44 4.30 -14.44 2.76
N SER A 45 5.11 -14.78 1.75
CA SER A 45 4.71 -14.55 0.36
C SER A 45 3.46 -15.31 0.00
N ARG A 46 3.40 -16.59 0.37
CA ARG A 46 2.22 -17.42 0.13
C ARG A 46 1.02 -16.91 0.94
N ASP A 47 1.27 -16.49 2.17
CA ASP A 47 0.20 -15.95 3.01
C ASP A 47 -0.35 -14.64 2.43
N THR A 48 0.49 -13.81 1.86
CA THR A 48 0.06 -12.58 1.19
C THR A 48 -0.85 -12.89 0.01
N ALA A 49 -0.47 -13.87 -0.80
CA ALA A 49 -1.30 -14.29 -1.93
C ALA A 49 -2.64 -14.86 -1.46
N ARG A 50 -2.62 -15.63 -0.37
CA ARG A 50 -3.84 -16.17 0.24
C ARG A 50 -4.76 -15.06 0.74
N ALA A 51 -4.19 -14.06 1.38
CA ALA A 51 -4.94 -12.90 1.85
C ALA A 51 -5.59 -12.17 0.68
N ALA A 52 -4.88 -12.00 -0.42
CA ALA A 52 -5.41 -11.37 -1.63
C ALA A 52 -6.60 -12.15 -2.20
N LYS A 53 -6.51 -13.49 -2.19
CA LYS A 53 -7.60 -14.35 -2.65
C LYS A 53 -8.83 -14.19 -1.76
N ILE A 54 -8.64 -14.19 -0.44
CA ILE A 54 -9.74 -14.00 0.51
C ILE A 54 -10.39 -12.64 0.31
N TYR A 55 -9.59 -11.59 0.15
CA TYR A 55 -10.11 -10.25 -0.09
C TYR A 55 -10.95 -10.21 -1.36
N ASN A 56 -10.47 -10.87 -2.41
CA ASN A 56 -11.21 -10.92 -3.67
C ASN A 56 -12.56 -11.62 -3.50
N GLU A 57 -12.63 -12.67 -2.70
CA GLU A 57 -13.88 -13.34 -2.38
C GLU A 57 -14.82 -12.43 -1.58
N MET A 58 -14.27 -11.65 -0.65
CA MET A 58 -15.06 -10.68 0.11
C MET A 58 -15.65 -9.61 -0.81
N LEU A 59 -14.89 -9.14 -1.77
CA LEU A 59 -15.36 -8.13 -2.74
C LEU A 59 -16.48 -8.68 -3.63
N ALA A 60 -16.47 -9.95 -3.93
CA ALA A 60 -17.48 -10.60 -4.74
C ALA A 60 -18.78 -10.88 -3.99
N ASP A 61 -18.75 -10.88 -2.67
CA ASP A 61 -19.89 -11.18 -1.83
C ASP A 61 -20.67 -9.90 -1.51
N LYS A 62 -21.90 -9.82 -2.02
CA LYS A 62 -22.75 -8.65 -1.84
C LYS A 62 -23.14 -8.40 -0.39
N ASP A 63 -23.12 -9.43 0.43
CA ASP A 63 -23.52 -9.35 1.83
C ASP A 63 -22.33 -9.13 2.75
N CYS A 64 -21.15 -8.99 2.21
CA CYS A 64 -19.93 -8.79 3.00
C CYS A 64 -19.63 -7.31 3.16
N SER A 65 -19.50 -6.88 4.41
CA SER A 65 -19.02 -5.54 4.74
C SER A 65 -17.53 -5.63 5.03
N ILE A 66 -16.78 -4.70 4.45
CA ILE A 66 -15.32 -4.72 4.56
C ILE A 66 -14.87 -3.54 5.41
N PHE A 67 -14.16 -3.83 6.48
CA PHE A 67 -13.57 -2.84 7.36
C PHE A 67 -12.06 -2.98 7.31
N LEU A 68 -11.38 -1.88 7.04
CA LEU A 68 -9.93 -1.83 7.02
C LEU A 68 -9.42 -1.15 8.29
N THR A 69 -8.63 -1.88 9.07
CA THR A 69 -7.99 -1.31 10.25
C THR A 69 -6.51 -1.14 9.96
N LEU A 70 -5.99 -0.02 10.39
CA LEU A 70 -4.61 0.36 10.09
C LEU A 70 -3.87 0.65 11.39
N ALA A 71 -2.60 0.29 11.40
CA ALA A 71 -1.70 0.58 12.50
C ALA A 71 -0.46 1.28 11.96
N GLY A 72 0.07 2.20 12.75
CA GLY A 72 1.26 2.95 12.35
C GLY A 72 0.95 4.12 11.44
N SER A 73 1.99 4.79 10.98
CA SER A 73 1.89 6.03 10.22
C SER A 73 2.00 5.80 8.72
N THR A 74 1.33 4.78 8.21
CA THR A 74 1.42 4.40 6.80
C THR A 74 0.80 5.45 5.87
N SER A 75 -0.20 6.19 6.35
CA SER A 75 -0.78 7.28 5.57
C SER A 75 0.27 8.33 5.23
N ALA A 76 1.01 8.79 6.25
CA ALA A 76 2.07 9.77 6.06
C ALA A 76 3.25 9.18 5.27
N GLY A 77 3.42 7.87 5.33
CA GLY A 77 4.50 7.18 4.64
C GLY A 77 4.29 6.95 3.15
N GLY A 78 3.15 7.36 2.60
CA GLY A 78 2.93 7.27 1.16
C GLY A 78 1.69 6.49 0.75
N CYS A 79 0.87 6.06 1.71
CA CYS A 79 -0.31 5.23 1.42
C CYS A 79 -1.64 5.97 1.52
N MET A 80 -1.62 7.30 1.71
CA MET A 80 -2.86 8.06 1.88
C MET A 80 -3.78 7.92 0.68
N ASP A 81 -3.24 8.06 -0.53
CA ASP A 81 -4.05 7.97 -1.74
C ASP A 81 -4.60 6.56 -1.95
N LEU A 82 -3.86 5.55 -1.53
CA LEU A 82 -4.35 4.17 -1.54
C LEU A 82 -5.62 4.04 -0.70
N TYR A 83 -5.60 4.54 0.52
CA TYR A 83 -6.74 4.43 1.43
C TYR A 83 -7.94 5.21 0.90
N ALA A 84 -7.70 6.40 0.37
CA ALA A 84 -8.76 7.20 -0.24
C ALA A 84 -9.41 6.47 -1.41
N ASP A 85 -8.62 5.83 -2.25
CA ASP A 85 -9.12 5.07 -3.39
C ASP A 85 -9.92 3.84 -2.95
N LEU A 86 -9.50 3.16 -1.90
CA LEU A 86 -10.23 2.00 -1.38
C LEU A 86 -11.65 2.39 -0.94
N VAL A 87 -11.79 3.53 -0.28
CA VAL A 87 -13.10 4.02 0.15
C VAL A 87 -13.90 4.53 -1.05
N LYS A 88 -13.26 5.31 -1.91
CA LYS A 88 -13.91 5.91 -3.06
C LYS A 88 -14.52 4.88 -4.02
N HIS A 89 -13.84 3.77 -4.20
CA HIS A 89 -14.28 2.71 -5.11
C HIS A 89 -15.05 1.60 -4.41
N ASN A 90 -15.51 1.82 -3.18
CA ASN A 90 -16.28 0.85 -2.41
C ASN A 90 -15.56 -0.47 -2.18
N ILE A 91 -14.24 -0.43 -2.13
CA ILE A 91 -13.43 -1.61 -1.85
C ILE A 91 -13.35 -1.85 -0.35
N CYS A 92 -13.57 -0.80 0.44
CA CYS A 92 -13.89 -0.92 1.85
C CYS A 92 -14.91 0.15 2.23
N LEU A 93 -15.75 -0.16 3.21
CA LEU A 93 -16.78 0.77 3.67
C LEU A 93 -16.23 1.79 4.65
N LEU A 94 -15.28 1.36 5.44
CA LEU A 94 -14.74 2.17 6.51
C LEU A 94 -13.31 1.74 6.75
N TYR A 95 -12.43 2.69 7.01
CA TYR A 95 -11.13 2.37 7.54
C TYR A 95 -10.91 3.16 8.84
N THR A 96 -10.16 2.57 9.75
CA THR A 96 -9.75 3.23 10.97
C THR A 96 -8.25 3.10 11.11
N SER A 97 -7.65 4.09 11.73
CA SER A 97 -6.22 4.11 11.99
C SER A 97 -6.00 4.46 13.46
N ASP A 98 -5.03 3.79 14.07
CA ASP A 98 -4.62 4.13 15.43
C ASP A 98 -3.56 5.22 15.46
N ALA A 99 -3.25 5.79 14.33
CA ALA A 99 -2.25 6.83 14.23
C ALA A 99 -2.83 8.18 14.58
N ALA A 100 -3.23 8.35 15.82
CA ALA A 100 -3.68 9.64 16.32
C ALA A 100 -2.61 10.71 16.15
N ASP A 101 -1.39 10.29 16.07
CA ASP A 101 -0.22 11.10 15.84
C ASP A 101 -0.06 11.53 14.38
N GLU A 102 -0.93 11.12 13.52
CA GLU A 102 -0.98 11.61 12.15
C GLU A 102 -1.56 13.02 12.05
N SER A 103 -2.19 13.44 13.08
CA SER A 103 -2.79 14.76 13.13
C SER A 103 -1.76 15.88 13.09
#